data_236cc9c1a28012874bdd428e425ecf16
#
_entry.id   236cc9c1a28012874bdd428e425ecf16
#
_cell.length_a   1.000
_cell.length_b   1.000
_cell.length_c   1.000
_cell.angle_alpha   90.00
_cell.angle_beta   90.00
_cell.angle_gamma   90.00
#
_symmetry.space_group_name_H-M   'P 1'
#
loop_
_entity.id
_entity.type
_entity.pdbx_description
1 polymer ?
#
loop_
_entity_poly.entity_id
_entity_poly.type
_entity_poly.pdbx_seq_one_letter_code
_entity_poly.pdbx_strand_id
1 'polypeptide(L)'
;DDKVTLSSLEPENLDRDTMKIFVESITTKSPEWSYEKEWRIIRDEAACGARWSKANRGALLEMIRPTSITLGCRAEGDFEKSVREYCEKEKVTLYKMEKNKDKYQLDKKVVMEFSE
;
A
#
# COMPACT_ATOMS: atom_id res chain seq x y z
N ASP A 1 -12.99 -3.23 -15.19
CA ASP A 1 -11.78 -2.64 -15.73
C ASP A 1 -10.56 -3.43 -15.27
N ASP A 2 -9.77 -3.91 -16.20
CA ASP A 2 -8.63 -4.79 -15.94
C ASP A 2 -7.35 -4.02 -15.61
N LYS A 3 -7.41 -2.70 -15.52
CA LYS A 3 -6.25 -1.87 -15.28
C LYS A 3 -6.16 -1.37 -13.85
N VAL A 4 -4.93 -1.29 -13.36
CA VAL A 4 -4.60 -0.69 -12.07
C VAL A 4 -4.45 0.82 -12.28
N THR A 5 -4.91 1.61 -11.32
CA THR A 5 -4.76 3.07 -11.38
C THR A 5 -3.37 3.48 -10.91
N LEU A 6 -2.71 4.36 -11.68
CA LEU A 6 -1.42 4.93 -11.31
C LEU A 6 -1.62 6.26 -10.61
N SER A 7 -0.99 6.44 -9.45
CA SER A 7 -0.98 7.70 -8.73
C SER A 7 0.29 8.51 -8.99
N SER A 8 1.37 7.86 -9.43
CA SER A 8 2.64 8.52 -9.69
C SER A 8 3.48 7.67 -10.64
N LEU A 9 4.09 8.34 -11.63
CA LEU A 9 5.03 7.71 -12.55
C LEU A 9 5.99 8.80 -13.04
N GLU A 10 7.29 8.55 -12.94
CA GLU A 10 8.31 9.47 -13.42
C GLU A 10 9.05 8.83 -14.60
N PRO A 11 8.71 9.22 -15.85
CA PRO A 11 9.18 8.56 -17.04
C PRO A 11 10.51 9.11 -17.58
N GLU A 12 11.46 9.34 -16.72
CA GLU A 12 12.76 9.89 -17.14
C GLU A 12 13.45 8.94 -18.13
N ASN A 13 13.95 9.48 -19.21
CA ASN A 13 14.73 8.77 -20.21
C ASN A 13 13.97 7.71 -21.02
N LEU A 14 12.64 7.74 -21.00
CA LEU A 14 11.84 6.86 -21.84
C LEU A 14 11.20 7.65 -22.98
N ASP A 15 11.20 7.06 -24.19
CA ASP A 15 10.44 7.63 -25.29
C ASP A 15 8.95 7.34 -25.10
N ARG A 16 8.12 7.99 -25.93
CA ARG A 16 6.67 7.92 -25.77
C ARG A 16 6.10 6.51 -25.96
N ASP A 17 6.59 5.77 -26.96
CA ASP A 17 6.09 4.44 -27.25
C ASP A 17 6.55 3.42 -26.20
N THR A 18 7.81 3.50 -25.80
CA THR A 18 8.36 2.67 -24.73
C THR A 18 7.63 2.94 -23.42
N MET A 19 7.34 4.21 -23.16
CA MET A 19 6.60 4.61 -21.97
C MET A 19 5.20 4.01 -21.94
N LYS A 20 4.51 4.01 -23.09
CA LYS A 20 3.18 3.44 -23.20
C LYS A 20 3.19 1.93 -22.92
N ILE A 21 4.14 1.21 -23.49
CA ILE A 21 4.29 -0.23 -23.26
C ILE A 21 4.58 -0.50 -21.77
N PHE A 22 5.48 0.27 -21.20
CA PHE A 22 5.83 0.15 -19.78
C PHE A 22 4.61 0.36 -18.88
N VAL A 23 3.85 1.44 -19.08
CA VAL A 23 2.65 1.73 -18.29
C VAL A 23 1.63 0.61 -18.44
N GLU A 24 1.40 0.12 -19.66
CA GLU A 24 0.46 -0.98 -19.88
C GLU A 24 0.88 -2.25 -19.14
N SER A 25 2.18 -2.57 -19.14
CA SER A 25 2.69 -3.78 -18.50
C SER A 25 2.53 -3.76 -16.98
N ILE A 26 2.71 -2.59 -16.33
CA ILE A 26 2.64 -2.46 -14.88
C ILE A 26 1.23 -2.15 -14.36
N THR A 27 0.31 -1.74 -15.24
CA THR A 27 -1.06 -1.42 -14.86
C THR A 27 -2.07 -2.46 -15.29
N THR A 28 -1.69 -3.38 -16.18
CA THR A 28 -2.58 -4.43 -16.63
C THR A 28 -2.60 -5.58 -15.62
N LYS A 29 -3.79 -6.04 -15.34
CA LYS A 29 -4.02 -7.07 -14.35
C LYS A 29 -4.90 -8.14 -14.94
N SER A 30 -4.68 -9.40 -14.56
CA SER A 30 -5.56 -10.48 -14.96
C SER A 30 -7.01 -10.17 -14.58
N PRO A 31 -7.99 -10.46 -15.44
CA PRO A 31 -9.41 -10.22 -15.13
C PRO A 31 -9.85 -10.85 -13.81
N GLU A 32 -9.23 -11.95 -13.42
CA GLU A 32 -9.52 -12.66 -12.18
C GLU A 32 -9.27 -11.81 -10.93
N TRP A 33 -8.38 -10.83 -11.04
CA TRP A 33 -8.01 -9.94 -9.94
C TRP A 33 -8.59 -8.53 -10.08
N SER A 34 -9.41 -8.30 -11.12
CA SER A 34 -9.97 -6.96 -11.39
C SER A 34 -10.85 -6.44 -10.25
N TYR A 35 -11.43 -7.33 -9.46
CA TYR A 35 -12.28 -6.96 -8.32
C TYR A 35 -11.53 -6.18 -7.23
N GLU A 36 -10.20 -6.28 -7.19
CA GLU A 36 -9.42 -5.59 -6.16
C GLU A 36 -9.45 -4.07 -6.32
N LYS A 37 -9.67 -3.57 -7.54
CA LYS A 37 -9.67 -2.12 -7.82
C LYS A 37 -8.47 -1.42 -7.22
N GLU A 38 -7.31 -1.99 -7.52
CA GLU A 38 -6.05 -1.61 -6.89
C GLU A 38 -5.53 -0.25 -7.36
N TRP A 39 -4.95 0.49 -6.44
CA TRP A 39 -4.16 1.69 -6.72
C TRP A 39 -2.69 1.37 -6.46
N ARG A 40 -1.82 1.87 -7.32
CA ARG A 40 -0.37 1.67 -7.18
C ARG A 40 0.36 2.99 -7.26
N ILE A 41 1.41 3.10 -6.44
CA ILE A 41 2.41 4.17 -6.55
C ILE A 41 3.67 3.50 -7.09
N ILE A 42 4.18 4.01 -8.21
CA ILE A 42 5.35 3.43 -8.85
C ILE A 42 6.48 4.44 -8.81
N ARG A 43 7.62 4.01 -8.28
CA ARG A 43 8.83 4.82 -8.17
C ARG A 43 10.02 4.02 -8.66
N ASP A 44 10.90 4.65 -9.40
CA ASP A 44 12.18 4.06 -9.69
C ASP A 44 13.17 4.36 -8.55
N GLU A 45 14.31 3.70 -8.56
CA GLU A 45 15.30 3.86 -7.51
C GLU A 45 15.83 5.30 -7.43
N ALA A 46 16.02 5.95 -8.56
CA ALA A 46 16.52 7.31 -8.61
C ALA A 46 15.49 8.32 -8.07
N ALA A 47 14.22 8.13 -8.41
CA ALA A 47 13.15 9.05 -8.00
C ALA A 47 12.84 8.99 -6.52
N CYS A 48 12.95 7.83 -5.89
CA CYS A 48 12.60 7.68 -4.48
C CYS A 48 13.78 7.89 -3.53
N GLY A 49 15.00 8.02 -4.06
CA GLY A 49 16.20 8.20 -3.22
C GLY A 49 16.56 6.99 -2.37
N ALA A 50 15.91 5.87 -2.59
CA ALA A 50 16.13 4.64 -1.84
C ALA A 50 16.96 3.66 -2.66
N ARG A 51 17.71 2.80 -1.99
CA ARG A 51 18.52 1.78 -2.65
C ARG A 51 17.87 0.42 -2.54
N TRP A 52 17.98 -0.35 -3.60
CA TRP A 52 17.55 -1.75 -3.61
C TRP A 52 18.39 -2.56 -2.65
N SER A 53 17.75 -3.35 -1.81
CA SER A 53 18.39 -4.29 -0.91
C SER A 53 18.20 -5.71 -1.42
N LYS A 54 19.30 -6.41 -1.72
CA LYS A 54 19.23 -7.80 -2.14
C LYS A 54 18.70 -8.70 -1.02
N ALA A 55 19.09 -8.40 0.22
CA ALA A 55 18.68 -9.19 1.37
C ALA A 55 17.15 -9.13 1.58
N ASN A 56 16.57 -7.96 1.42
CA ASN A 56 15.14 -7.74 1.62
C ASN A 56 14.32 -7.82 0.33
N ARG A 57 14.97 -7.92 -0.81
CA ARG A 57 14.33 -7.91 -2.14
C ARG A 57 13.42 -6.72 -2.32
N GLY A 58 13.86 -5.57 -1.89
CA GLY A 58 13.05 -4.38 -1.97
C GLY A 58 13.81 -3.14 -1.56
N ALA A 59 13.13 -2.02 -1.61
CA ALA A 59 13.67 -0.75 -1.17
C ALA A 59 12.65 -0.07 -0.27
N LEU A 60 13.15 0.64 0.75
CA LEU A 60 12.30 1.46 1.59
C LEU A 60 12.11 2.81 0.92
N LEU A 61 10.88 3.20 0.74
CA LEU A 61 10.51 4.45 0.11
C LEU A 61 10.01 5.44 1.15
N GLU A 62 10.31 6.72 0.93
CA GLU A 62 9.64 7.75 1.70
C GLU A 62 8.21 7.85 1.24
N MET A 63 7.30 7.80 2.19
CA MET A 63 5.88 7.89 1.90
C MET A 63 5.27 9.12 2.55
N ILE A 64 4.21 9.60 1.91
CA ILE A 64 3.33 10.59 2.52
C ILE A 64 2.71 9.92 3.75
N ARG A 65 2.57 10.69 4.83
CA ARG A 65 1.93 10.20 6.06
C ARG A 65 0.53 9.65 5.74
N PRO A 66 0.23 8.42 6.11
CA PRO A 66 -1.10 7.86 5.84
C PRO A 66 -2.17 8.53 6.71
N THR A 67 -3.41 8.54 6.22
CA THR A 67 -4.55 9.05 7.00
C THR A 67 -5.07 8.00 7.97
N SER A 68 -4.92 6.73 7.60
CA SER A 68 -5.29 5.62 8.46
C SER A 68 -4.47 4.39 8.13
N ILE A 69 -4.39 3.48 9.09
CA ILE A 69 -3.75 2.17 8.92
C ILE A 69 -4.76 1.13 9.37
N THR A 70 -4.86 0.03 8.63
CA THR A 70 -5.72 -1.08 9.01
C THR A 70 -4.87 -2.33 9.16
N LEU A 71 -4.88 -2.92 10.36
CA LEU A 71 -4.20 -4.18 10.63
C LEU A 71 -5.06 -5.35 10.19
N GLY A 72 -4.43 -6.40 9.69
CA GLY A 72 -5.11 -7.65 9.41
C GLY A 72 -5.58 -8.33 10.70
N CYS A 73 -6.52 -9.26 10.58
CA CYS A 73 -7.09 -9.91 11.76
C CYS A 73 -6.10 -10.79 12.52
N ARG A 74 -5.01 -11.20 11.87
CA ARG A 74 -3.96 -12.01 12.50
C ARG A 74 -2.72 -11.23 12.91
N ALA A 75 -2.73 -9.93 12.73
CA ALA A 75 -1.60 -9.10 13.16
C ALA A 75 -1.52 -9.12 14.69
N GLU A 76 -0.37 -9.44 15.21
CA GLU A 76 -0.17 -9.56 16.66
C GLU A 76 1.30 -9.37 17.04
N GLY A 77 1.56 -9.36 18.35
CA GLY A 77 2.91 -9.30 18.89
C GLY A 77 3.62 -7.98 18.62
N ASP A 78 4.94 -8.10 18.34
CA ASP A 78 5.79 -6.92 18.16
C ASP A 78 5.39 -6.07 16.96
N PHE A 79 4.89 -6.70 15.91
CA PHE A 79 4.43 -5.97 14.73
C PHE A 79 3.24 -5.06 15.08
N GLU A 80 2.23 -5.59 15.76
CA GLU A 80 1.07 -4.79 16.17
C GLU A 80 1.49 -3.68 17.12
N LYS A 81 2.38 -3.98 18.05
CA LYS A 81 2.91 -2.99 19.00
C LYS A 81 3.61 -1.84 18.28
N SER A 82 4.46 -2.15 17.31
CA SER A 82 5.18 -1.14 16.54
C SER A 82 4.21 -0.24 15.76
N VAL A 83 3.17 -0.81 15.17
CA VAL A 83 2.16 -0.05 14.45
C VAL A 83 1.36 0.85 15.39
N ARG A 84 0.99 0.35 16.56
CA ARG A 84 0.30 1.17 17.57
C ARG A 84 1.14 2.35 18.02
N GLU A 85 2.42 2.13 18.27
CA GLU A 85 3.33 3.20 18.67
C GLU A 85 3.46 4.27 17.58
N TYR A 86 3.58 3.84 16.33
CA TYR A 86 3.61 4.77 15.20
C TYR A 86 2.33 5.59 15.11
N CYS A 87 1.17 4.94 15.17
CA CYS A 87 -0.11 5.61 15.06
C CYS A 87 -0.34 6.62 16.18
N GLU A 88 0.06 6.28 17.40
CA GLU A 88 -0.06 7.17 18.54
C GLU A 88 0.86 8.39 18.39
N LYS A 89 2.09 8.17 17.96
CA LYS A 89 3.06 9.24 17.77
C LYS A 89 2.63 10.20 16.64
N GLU A 90 2.20 9.67 15.53
CA GLU A 90 1.87 10.46 14.34
C GLU A 90 0.39 10.85 14.25
N LYS A 91 -0.41 10.46 15.24
CA LYS A 91 -1.85 10.73 15.27
C LYS A 91 -2.58 10.19 14.03
N VAL A 92 -2.28 8.96 13.68
CA VAL A 92 -2.90 8.24 12.56
C VAL A 92 -3.97 7.31 13.12
N THR A 93 -5.16 7.36 12.54
CA THR A 93 -6.25 6.47 12.93
C THR A 93 -5.89 5.02 12.64
N LEU A 94 -6.08 4.14 13.61
CA LEU A 94 -5.76 2.73 13.49
C LEU A 94 -7.02 1.88 13.58
N TYR A 95 -7.17 1.02 12.60
CA TYR A 95 -8.22 0.01 12.57
C TYR A 95 -7.61 -1.38 12.64
N LYS A 96 -8.42 -2.35 13.01
CA LYS A 96 -8.04 -3.76 12.94
C LYS A 96 -9.22 -4.57 12.42
N MET A 97 -8.95 -5.50 11.51
CA MET A 97 -9.98 -6.40 11.02
C MET A 97 -10.22 -7.51 12.03
N GLU A 98 -11.47 -7.91 12.20
CA GLU A 98 -11.85 -9.03 13.05
C GLU A 98 -12.75 -9.98 12.28
N LYS A 99 -12.64 -11.26 12.58
CA LYS A 99 -13.51 -12.25 11.98
C LYS A 99 -14.90 -12.13 12.56
N ASN A 100 -15.91 -12.07 11.69
CA ASN A 100 -17.29 -12.10 12.12
C ASN A 100 -17.63 -13.50 12.59
N LYS A 101 -18.33 -13.63 13.73
CA LYS A 101 -18.67 -14.95 14.30
C LYS A 101 -19.78 -15.65 13.54
N ASP A 102 -20.67 -14.91 12.91
CA ASP A 102 -21.87 -15.42 12.30
C ASP A 102 -21.84 -15.50 10.78
N LYS A 103 -20.90 -14.79 10.15
CA LYS A 103 -20.80 -14.70 8.70
C LYS A 103 -19.36 -14.88 8.25
N TYR A 104 -19.20 -15.35 7.02
CA TYR A 104 -17.87 -15.44 6.41
C TYR A 104 -17.45 -14.05 5.88
N GLN A 105 -17.04 -13.21 6.81
CA GLN A 105 -16.60 -11.85 6.51
C GLN A 105 -15.66 -11.31 7.59
N LEU A 106 -14.95 -10.26 7.26
CA LEU A 106 -14.12 -9.53 8.21
C LEU A 106 -14.79 -8.18 8.51
N ASP A 107 -14.83 -7.82 9.77
CA ASP A 107 -15.36 -6.54 10.22
C ASP A 107 -14.20 -5.63 10.61
N LYS A 108 -14.33 -4.34 10.29
CA LYS A 108 -13.33 -3.33 10.58
C LYS A 108 -13.66 -2.66 11.91
N LYS A 109 -12.72 -2.73 12.85
CA LYS A 109 -12.91 -2.10 14.16
C LYS A 109 -11.90 -0.99 14.40
N VAL A 110 -12.31 0.06 15.08
CA VAL A 110 -11.44 1.16 15.47
C VAL A 110 -10.61 0.73 16.67
N VAL A 111 -9.29 0.83 16.58
CA VAL A 111 -8.37 0.59 17.69
C VAL A 111 -8.02 1.92 18.36
N MET A 112 -7.69 2.92 17.57
CA MET A 112 -7.47 4.27 18.07
C MET A 112 -7.84 5.29 17.00
N GLU A 113 -8.42 6.39 17.43
CA GLU A 113 -8.89 7.45 16.55
C GLU A 113 -8.45 8.79 17.12
N PHE A 114 -8.03 9.69 16.24
CA PHE A 114 -7.57 11.01 16.64
C PHE A 114 -8.43 12.06 15.92
N SER A 115 -8.89 13.03 16.69
CA SER A 115 -9.61 14.17 16.12
C SER A 115 -8.60 15.20 15.62
N GLU A 116 -8.92 15.82 14.51
CA GLU A 116 -8.10 16.90 13.96
C GLU A 116 -8.24 18.18 14.79
#